data_85819b131ad4bf6312afe8b09ee317c5
#
_entry.id   85819b131ad4bf6312afe8b09ee317c5
#
_cell.length_a   1.000
_cell.length_b   1.000
_cell.length_c   1.000
_cell.angle_alpha   90.00
_cell.angle_beta   90.00
_cell.angle_gamma   90.00
#
_symmetry.space_group_name_H-M   'P 1'
#
loop_
_entity.id
_entity.type
_entity.pdbx_description
1 polymer ?
#
loop_
_entity_poly.entity_id
_entity_poly.type
_entity_poly.pdbx_seq_one_letter_code
_entity_poly.pdbx_strand_id
1 'polypeptide(L)'
;MKKRNNNSFDRAKSVAFTGHRYYDFSRKEIIRQRLSRAIVVAYDNGIRNFISGFATGIDLMAAQTVQSLKLSHPGMVLTAAIPFRGQAGRFKPHDRRCYDELIEKADEVIVLSEHYYPRCFLDRDEFMVCNAAQIIAYYDGRERGGTYYTIRKAREMGISVTNLY
;
A
#
# COMPACT_ATOMS: atom_id res chain seq x y z
N MET A 1 -2.87 13.70 -14.49
CA MET A 1 -3.51 13.19 -13.27
C MET A 1 -4.98 12.91 -13.59
N LYS A 2 -5.36 11.66 -13.79
CA LYS A 2 -6.76 11.30 -14.07
C LYS A 2 -7.54 11.33 -12.76
N LYS A 3 -8.41 12.33 -12.60
CA LYS A 3 -9.46 12.29 -11.57
C LYS A 3 -10.43 11.19 -11.99
N ARG A 4 -10.51 10.09 -11.26
CA ARG A 4 -11.65 9.20 -11.36
C ARG A 4 -12.79 9.74 -10.49
N ASN A 5 -13.92 10.01 -11.13
CA ASN A 5 -15.21 10.12 -10.48
C ASN A 5 -15.57 8.77 -9.86
N ASN A 6 -15.92 8.77 -8.59
CA ASN A 6 -16.73 7.80 -7.82
C ASN A 6 -16.95 6.40 -8.45
N ASN A 7 -15.92 5.71 -8.92
CA ASN A 7 -16.02 4.27 -9.07
C ASN A 7 -15.49 3.66 -7.78
N SER A 8 -16.42 3.17 -6.98
CA SER A 8 -16.10 2.28 -5.88
C SER A 8 -15.17 1.18 -6.38
N PHE A 9 -13.99 1.04 -5.76
CA PHE A 9 -13.16 -0.14 -5.98
C PHE A 9 -14.03 -1.39 -5.79
N ASP A 10 -13.82 -2.39 -6.62
CA ASP A 10 -14.32 -3.71 -6.31
C ASP A 10 -13.52 -4.23 -5.11
N ARG A 11 -14.07 -4.04 -3.93
CA ARG A 11 -13.46 -4.43 -2.66
C ARG A 11 -13.08 -5.90 -2.66
N ALA A 12 -13.95 -6.76 -3.23
CA ALA A 12 -13.73 -8.20 -3.29
C ALA A 12 -12.49 -8.59 -4.09
N LYS A 13 -12.03 -7.70 -4.99
CA LYS A 13 -10.85 -7.88 -5.84
C LYS A 13 -9.69 -6.95 -5.46
N SER A 14 -9.72 -6.39 -4.25
CA SER A 14 -8.69 -5.46 -3.79
C SER A 14 -7.96 -5.98 -2.56
N VAL A 15 -6.65 -5.74 -2.53
CA VAL A 15 -5.78 -5.93 -1.36
C VAL A 15 -5.06 -4.63 -1.05
N ALA A 16 -4.85 -4.34 0.21
CA ALA A 16 -4.07 -3.19 0.65
C ALA A 16 -2.82 -3.63 1.41
N PHE A 17 -1.78 -2.81 1.33
CA PHE A 17 -0.53 -3.04 2.03
C PHE A 17 -0.45 -2.18 3.28
N THR A 18 0.25 -2.69 4.29
CA THR A 18 0.69 -1.91 5.44
C THR A 18 2.01 -2.45 5.96
N GLY A 19 2.86 -1.59 6.48
CA GLY A 19 4.14 -2.04 7.02
C GLY A 19 4.97 -0.89 7.58
N HIS A 20 6.04 -1.24 8.27
CA HIS A 20 6.92 -0.27 8.90
C HIS A 20 7.65 0.60 7.87
N ARG A 21 7.83 1.87 8.21
CA ARG A 21 8.67 2.81 7.42
C ARG A 21 10.15 2.45 7.51
N TYR A 22 10.55 1.83 8.62
CA TYR A 22 11.92 1.41 8.90
C TYR A 22 11.94 -0.08 9.15
N TYR A 23 12.84 -0.77 8.49
CA TYR A 23 13.09 -2.20 8.65
C TYR A 23 14.59 -2.47 8.59
N ASP A 24 15.03 -3.62 9.08
CA ASP A 24 16.41 -4.04 8.94
C ASP A 24 16.78 -4.19 7.46
N PHE A 25 17.65 -3.31 6.98
CA PHE A 25 18.02 -3.24 5.56
C PHE A 25 18.66 -4.55 5.05
N SER A 26 19.33 -5.30 5.93
CA SER A 26 19.88 -6.62 5.57
C SER A 26 18.79 -7.62 5.16
N ARG A 27 17.55 -7.39 5.56
CA ARG A 27 16.39 -8.21 5.22
C ARG A 27 15.65 -7.75 3.96
N LYS A 28 16.10 -6.71 3.32
CA LYS A 28 15.39 -6.08 2.18
C LYS A 28 14.99 -7.09 1.10
N GLU A 29 15.94 -7.93 0.69
CA GLU A 29 15.69 -8.89 -0.40
C GLU A 29 14.71 -9.99 0.01
N ILE A 30 14.81 -10.52 1.23
CA ILE A 30 13.87 -11.53 1.69
C ILE A 30 12.45 -10.94 1.87
N ILE A 31 12.34 -9.70 2.31
CA ILE A 31 11.04 -9.00 2.39
C ILE A 31 10.44 -8.84 0.99
N ARG A 32 11.25 -8.41 0.01
CA ARG A 32 10.80 -8.27 -1.38
C ARG A 32 10.30 -9.60 -1.96
N GLN A 33 11.00 -10.68 -1.71
CA GLN A 33 10.60 -12.02 -2.16
C GLN A 33 9.27 -12.45 -1.50
N ARG A 34 9.10 -12.20 -0.21
CA ARG A 34 7.84 -12.48 0.50
C ARG A 34 6.68 -11.65 -0.04
N LEU A 35 6.90 -10.35 -0.29
CA LEU A 35 5.92 -9.46 -0.92
C LEU A 35 5.53 -9.98 -2.30
N SER A 36 6.50 -10.27 -3.15
CA SER A 36 6.26 -10.79 -4.51
C SER A 36 5.41 -12.06 -4.47
N ARG A 37 5.76 -13.01 -3.62
CA ARG A 37 5.01 -14.26 -3.47
C ARG A 37 3.58 -14.02 -2.99
N ALA A 38 3.38 -13.17 -1.98
CA ALA A 38 2.06 -12.84 -1.46
C ALA A 38 1.18 -12.14 -2.50
N ILE A 39 1.76 -11.23 -3.29
CA ILE A 39 1.06 -10.54 -4.39
C ILE A 39 0.63 -11.53 -5.47
N VAL A 40 1.50 -12.44 -5.88
CA VAL A 40 1.18 -13.46 -6.89
C VAL A 40 0.08 -14.40 -6.39
N VAL A 41 0.15 -14.85 -5.14
CA VAL A 41 -0.91 -15.69 -4.54
C VAL A 41 -2.24 -14.94 -4.52
N ALA A 42 -2.26 -13.68 -4.14
CA ALA A 42 -3.47 -12.86 -4.17
C ALA A 42 -4.02 -12.73 -5.61
N TYR A 43 -3.15 -12.47 -6.58
CA TYR A 43 -3.53 -12.38 -7.99
C TYR A 43 -4.14 -13.70 -8.51
N ASP A 44 -3.53 -14.84 -8.19
CA ASP A 44 -4.03 -16.16 -8.59
C ASP A 44 -5.41 -16.48 -7.95
N ASN A 45 -5.69 -15.87 -6.79
CA ASN A 45 -6.99 -15.95 -6.12
C ASN A 45 -8.00 -14.87 -6.58
N GLY A 46 -7.73 -14.17 -7.66
CA GLY A 46 -8.67 -13.24 -8.28
C GLY A 46 -8.50 -11.77 -7.90
N ILE A 47 -7.55 -11.42 -7.02
CA ILE A 47 -7.24 -10.01 -6.74
C ILE A 47 -6.64 -9.35 -7.98
N ARG A 48 -7.08 -8.13 -8.26
CA ARG A 48 -6.58 -7.33 -9.39
C ARG A 48 -6.10 -5.95 -8.96
N ASN A 49 -6.66 -5.39 -7.90
CA ASN A 49 -6.31 -4.06 -7.43
C ASN A 49 -5.44 -4.14 -6.17
N PHE A 50 -4.25 -3.53 -6.23
CA PHE A 50 -3.25 -3.51 -5.17
C PHE A 50 -3.06 -2.07 -4.71
N ILE A 51 -3.45 -1.78 -3.45
CA ILE A 51 -3.52 -0.43 -2.89
C ILE A 51 -2.34 -0.23 -1.95
N SER A 52 -1.50 0.75 -2.25
CA SER A 52 -0.38 1.17 -1.40
C SER A 52 -0.55 2.62 -0.93
N GLY A 53 -0.15 2.88 0.30
CA GLY A 53 -0.13 4.23 0.88
C GLY A 53 1.07 5.09 0.45
N PHE A 54 2.02 4.51 -0.27
CA PHE A 54 3.23 5.19 -0.78
C PHE A 54 4.06 5.88 0.30
N ALA A 55 3.95 5.46 1.56
CA ALA A 55 4.87 5.85 2.60
C ALA A 55 6.25 5.21 2.37
N THR A 56 7.30 5.78 2.93
CA THR A 56 8.65 5.19 2.86
C THR A 56 8.66 3.79 3.49
N GLY A 57 9.62 2.97 3.11
CA GLY A 57 9.76 1.60 3.61
C GLY A 57 8.89 0.60 2.87
N ILE A 58 8.07 -0.15 3.59
CA ILE A 58 7.31 -1.28 3.04
C ILE A 58 6.31 -0.86 1.97
N ASP A 59 5.62 0.27 2.14
CA ASP A 59 4.63 0.73 1.17
C ASP A 59 5.24 0.99 -0.21
N LEU A 60 6.37 1.69 -0.28
CA LEU A 60 7.09 1.92 -1.54
C LEU A 60 7.64 0.61 -2.12
N MET A 61 8.17 -0.28 -1.27
CA MET A 61 8.65 -1.59 -1.72
C MET A 61 7.52 -2.43 -2.32
N ALA A 62 6.35 -2.42 -1.70
CA ALA A 62 5.17 -3.11 -2.20
C ALA A 62 4.72 -2.53 -3.55
N ALA A 63 4.66 -1.20 -3.67
CA ALA A 63 4.32 -0.53 -4.92
C ALA A 63 5.31 -0.86 -6.06
N GLN A 64 6.62 -0.87 -5.78
CA GLN A 64 7.64 -1.29 -6.74
C GLN A 64 7.45 -2.74 -7.18
N THR A 65 7.14 -3.62 -6.23
CA THR A 65 6.94 -5.05 -6.51
C THR A 65 5.71 -5.26 -7.40
N VAL A 66 4.60 -4.61 -7.10
CA VAL A 66 3.39 -4.64 -7.95
C VAL A 66 3.72 -4.13 -9.35
N GLN A 67 4.40 -3.00 -9.47
CA GLN A 67 4.75 -2.42 -10.76
C GLN A 67 5.61 -3.36 -11.60
N SER A 68 6.55 -4.07 -11.00
CA SER A 68 7.37 -5.08 -11.68
C SER A 68 6.54 -6.28 -12.14
N LEU A 69 5.62 -6.76 -11.31
CA LEU A 69 4.79 -7.93 -11.61
C LEU A 69 3.73 -7.65 -12.68
N LYS A 70 3.32 -6.41 -12.88
CA LYS A 70 2.34 -6.04 -13.92
C LYS A 70 2.77 -6.47 -15.32
N LEU A 71 4.07 -6.56 -15.59
CA LEU A 71 4.60 -6.99 -16.89
C LEU A 71 4.20 -8.42 -17.25
N SER A 72 4.02 -9.28 -16.27
CA SER A 72 3.71 -10.71 -16.44
C SER A 72 2.33 -11.13 -15.90
N HIS A 73 1.57 -10.17 -15.33
CA HIS A 73 0.27 -10.42 -14.71
C HIS A 73 -0.79 -9.47 -15.28
N PRO A 74 -1.43 -9.85 -16.40
CA PRO A 74 -2.44 -9.00 -17.07
C PRO A 74 -3.58 -8.60 -16.15
N GLY A 75 -4.00 -7.35 -16.23
CA GLY A 75 -5.10 -6.82 -15.43
C GLY A 75 -4.74 -6.41 -14.00
N MET A 76 -3.48 -6.60 -13.58
CA MET A 76 -2.99 -6.11 -12.29
C MET A 76 -2.94 -4.58 -12.28
N VAL A 77 -3.54 -3.97 -11.25
CA VAL A 77 -3.68 -2.51 -11.10
C VAL A 77 -2.97 -2.06 -9.82
N LEU A 78 -2.11 -1.06 -9.94
CA LEU A 78 -1.49 -0.37 -8.80
C LEU A 78 -2.26 0.91 -8.49
N THR A 79 -2.80 1.01 -7.29
CA THR A 79 -3.48 2.20 -6.77
C THR A 79 -2.67 2.84 -5.67
N ALA A 80 -2.38 4.13 -5.81
CA ALA A 80 -1.76 4.95 -4.78
C ALA A 80 -2.84 5.66 -3.94
N ALA A 81 -2.87 5.40 -2.63
CA ALA A 81 -3.72 6.10 -1.68
C ALA A 81 -2.90 7.14 -0.91
N ILE A 82 -2.96 8.39 -1.32
CA ILE A 82 -2.11 9.47 -0.82
C ILE A 82 -2.86 10.26 0.25
N PRO A 83 -2.32 10.36 1.48
CA PRO A 83 -3.00 11.02 2.59
C PRO A 83 -3.20 12.53 2.35
N PHE A 84 -2.18 13.17 1.78
CA PHE A 84 -2.25 14.56 1.36
C PHE A 84 -1.23 14.81 0.23
N ARG A 85 -1.49 15.80 -0.61
CA ARG A 85 -0.74 16.04 -1.85
C ARG A 85 0.76 16.20 -1.64
N GLY A 86 1.18 16.79 -0.52
CA GLY A 86 2.58 17.04 -0.19
C GLY A 86 3.28 15.90 0.58
N GLN A 87 2.73 14.68 0.62
CA GLN A 87 3.26 13.56 1.41
C GLN A 87 4.78 13.37 1.27
N ALA A 88 5.29 13.43 0.06
CA ALA A 88 6.70 13.15 -0.22
C ALA A 88 7.64 14.35 0.02
N GLY A 89 7.12 15.48 0.49
CA GLY A 89 7.91 16.72 0.65
C GLY A 89 9.09 16.59 1.62
N ARG A 90 9.00 15.68 2.59
CA ARG A 90 10.06 15.44 3.59
C ARG A 90 10.80 14.10 3.38
N PHE A 91 10.57 13.43 2.26
CA PHE A 91 11.28 12.19 1.97
C PHE A 91 12.76 12.47 1.67
N LYS A 92 13.63 11.53 2.02
CA LYS A 92 15.02 11.55 1.57
C LYS A 92 15.09 11.48 0.03
N PRO A 93 16.16 12.02 -0.61
CA PRO A 93 16.24 12.10 -2.07
C PRO A 93 15.99 10.78 -2.80
N HIS A 94 16.52 9.67 -2.29
CA HIS A 94 16.29 8.35 -2.88
C HIS A 94 14.82 7.92 -2.84
N ASP A 95 14.18 8.05 -1.68
CA ASP A 95 12.77 7.71 -1.51
C ASP A 95 11.87 8.65 -2.33
N ARG A 96 12.23 9.91 -2.42
CA ARG A 96 11.51 10.89 -3.23
C ARG A 96 11.53 10.54 -4.71
N ARG A 97 12.69 10.16 -5.26
CA ARG A 97 12.78 9.71 -6.66
C ARG A 97 11.94 8.47 -6.90
N CYS A 98 12.04 7.49 -6.01
CA CYS A 98 11.22 6.27 -6.08
C CYS A 98 9.72 6.59 -6.06
N TYR A 99 9.29 7.45 -5.15
CA TYR A 99 7.91 7.90 -5.05
C TYR A 99 7.44 8.57 -6.35
N ASP A 100 8.20 9.53 -6.86
CA ASP A 100 7.84 10.28 -8.07
C ASP A 100 7.71 9.36 -9.29
N GLU A 101 8.65 8.43 -9.48
CA GLU A 101 8.59 7.42 -10.56
C GLU A 101 7.38 6.50 -10.44
N LEU A 102 7.06 6.05 -9.23
CA LEU A 102 5.93 5.16 -8.99
C LEU A 102 4.58 5.86 -9.16
N ILE A 103 4.47 7.13 -8.76
CA ILE A 103 3.28 7.94 -8.99
C ILE A 103 2.98 8.09 -10.48
N GLU A 104 4.00 8.30 -11.30
CA GLU A 104 3.83 8.37 -12.76
C GLU A 104 3.35 7.04 -13.36
N LYS A 105 3.81 5.91 -12.82
CA LYS A 105 3.49 4.57 -13.30
C LYS A 105 2.24 3.97 -12.69
N ALA A 106 1.75 4.50 -11.59
CA ALA A 106 0.54 4.02 -10.94
C ALA A 106 -0.67 4.16 -11.87
N ASP A 107 -1.52 3.15 -11.87
CA ASP A 107 -2.74 3.16 -12.69
C ASP A 107 -3.79 4.11 -12.14
N GLU A 108 -3.82 4.24 -10.81
CA GLU A 108 -4.71 5.17 -10.11
C GLU A 108 -3.96 5.89 -9.00
N VAL A 109 -4.22 7.19 -8.87
CA VAL A 109 -3.71 8.01 -7.76
C VAL A 109 -4.90 8.72 -7.12
N ILE A 110 -5.13 8.41 -5.84
CA ILE A 110 -6.20 9.00 -5.04
C ILE A 110 -5.55 9.87 -3.97
N VAL A 111 -5.75 11.16 -4.05
CA VAL A 111 -5.30 12.12 -3.04
C VAL A 111 -6.48 12.45 -2.13
N LEU A 112 -6.41 12.05 -0.86
CA LEU A 112 -7.50 12.18 0.09
C LEU A 112 -7.67 13.60 0.63
N SER A 113 -6.57 14.36 0.70
CA SER A 113 -6.57 15.76 1.13
C SER A 113 -5.58 16.59 0.34
N GLU A 114 -5.89 17.86 0.10
CA GLU A 114 -4.94 18.80 -0.53
C GLU A 114 -3.83 19.19 0.44
N HIS A 115 -4.11 19.23 1.75
CA HIS A 115 -3.19 19.68 2.77
C HIS A 115 -3.04 18.65 3.90
N TYR A 116 -1.88 18.71 4.59
CA TYR A 116 -1.65 17.97 5.81
C TYR A 116 -2.66 18.39 6.90
N TYR A 117 -3.12 17.40 7.65
CA TYR A 117 -3.80 17.58 8.93
C TYR A 117 -3.44 16.42 9.87
N PRO A 118 -3.57 16.57 11.20
CA PRO A 118 -2.98 15.60 12.16
C PRO A 118 -3.41 14.15 11.99
N ARG A 119 -4.65 13.91 11.50
CA ARG A 119 -5.21 12.57 11.34
C ARG A 119 -5.04 12.00 9.91
N CYS A 120 -4.44 12.72 8.99
CA CYS A 120 -4.43 12.37 7.56
C CYS A 120 -3.88 10.97 7.25
N PHE A 121 -2.87 10.51 7.98
CA PHE A 121 -2.31 9.16 7.80
C PHE A 121 -3.26 8.07 8.27
N LEU A 122 -3.93 8.27 9.39
CA LEU A 122 -4.91 7.30 9.91
C LEU A 122 -6.16 7.25 9.02
N ASP A 123 -6.61 8.38 8.52
CA ASP A 123 -7.74 8.43 7.60
C ASP A 123 -7.42 7.75 6.27
N ARG A 124 -6.19 7.89 5.76
CA ARG A 124 -5.71 7.14 4.61
C ARG A 124 -5.69 5.64 4.89
N ASP A 125 -5.16 5.22 6.03
CA ASP A 125 -5.10 3.82 6.41
C ASP A 125 -6.51 3.21 6.53
N GLU A 126 -7.44 3.95 7.11
CA GLU A 126 -8.85 3.55 7.19
C GLU A 126 -9.51 3.44 5.81
N PHE A 127 -9.25 4.38 4.92
CA PHE A 127 -9.69 4.32 3.53
C PHE A 127 -9.19 3.04 2.84
N MET A 128 -7.92 2.69 3.02
CA MET A 128 -7.34 1.49 2.43
C MET A 128 -8.00 0.21 2.96
N VAL A 129 -8.18 0.10 4.28
CA VAL A 129 -8.86 -1.05 4.90
C VAL A 129 -10.30 -1.18 4.43
N CYS A 130 -11.04 -0.08 4.37
CA CYS A 130 -12.44 -0.07 3.92
C CYS A 130 -12.61 -0.48 2.45
N ASN A 131 -11.57 -0.35 1.63
CA ASN A 131 -11.59 -0.69 0.20
C ASN A 131 -10.85 -1.98 -0.15
N ALA A 132 -10.50 -2.81 0.84
CA ALA A 132 -9.77 -4.06 0.63
C ALA A 132 -10.51 -5.25 1.21
N ALA A 133 -10.39 -6.40 0.54
CA ALA A 133 -10.88 -7.69 1.04
C ALA A 133 -9.86 -8.36 1.97
N GLN A 134 -8.59 -8.02 1.83
CA GLN A 134 -7.50 -8.56 2.64
C GLN A 134 -6.35 -7.56 2.74
N ILE A 135 -5.52 -7.74 3.76
CA ILE A 135 -4.32 -6.93 4.01
C ILE A 135 -3.07 -7.80 3.89
N ILE A 136 -2.07 -7.31 3.17
CA ILE A 136 -0.71 -7.85 3.19
C ILE A 136 0.13 -6.90 4.06
N ALA A 137 0.68 -7.42 5.15
CA ALA A 137 1.36 -6.62 6.17
C ALA A 137 2.82 -7.08 6.40
N TYR A 138 3.66 -6.15 6.79
CA TYR A 138 4.95 -6.43 7.42
C TYR A 138 4.97 -5.76 8.80
N TYR A 139 4.72 -6.55 9.85
CA TYR A 139 4.42 -6.06 11.18
C TYR A 139 5.14 -6.85 12.27
N ASP A 140 5.96 -6.18 13.06
CA ASP A 140 6.81 -6.76 14.10
C ASP A 140 6.12 -7.06 15.44
N GLY A 141 4.82 -6.83 15.54
CA GLY A 141 4.02 -7.09 16.73
C GLY A 141 3.92 -5.94 17.73
N ARG A 142 4.62 -4.82 17.52
CA ARG A 142 4.55 -3.68 18.45
C ARG A 142 3.20 -2.98 18.39
N GLU A 143 2.55 -2.82 19.53
CA GLU A 143 1.22 -2.23 19.67
C GLU A 143 1.23 -0.70 19.57
N ARG A 144 1.85 -0.16 18.51
CA ARG A 144 1.93 1.29 18.25
C ARG A 144 2.15 1.59 16.76
N GLY A 145 1.75 2.79 16.35
CA GLY A 145 1.97 3.32 15.00
C GLY A 145 0.90 2.92 13.99
N GLY A 146 1.07 3.41 12.76
CA GLY A 146 0.09 3.25 11.69
C GLY A 146 -0.15 1.80 11.27
N THR A 147 0.91 0.98 11.23
CA THR A 147 0.80 -0.45 10.88
C THR A 147 -0.07 -1.20 11.91
N TYR A 148 0.17 -0.97 13.20
CA TYR A 148 -0.66 -1.54 14.26
C TYR A 148 -2.13 -1.09 14.13
N TYR A 149 -2.36 0.20 13.93
CA TYR A 149 -3.69 0.76 13.73
C TYR A 149 -4.43 0.08 12.56
N THR A 150 -3.76 -0.05 11.41
CA THR A 150 -4.32 -0.66 10.21
C THR A 150 -4.68 -2.13 10.44
N ILE A 151 -3.80 -2.90 11.08
CA ILE A 151 -4.05 -4.32 11.38
C ILE A 151 -5.19 -4.48 12.37
N ARG A 152 -5.23 -3.68 13.43
CA ARG A 152 -6.32 -3.70 14.39
C ARG A 152 -7.66 -3.39 13.72
N LYS A 153 -7.71 -2.33 12.89
CA LYS A 153 -8.91 -1.97 12.15
C LYS A 153 -9.38 -3.09 11.21
N ALA A 154 -8.46 -3.71 10.50
CA ALA A 154 -8.77 -4.83 9.62
C ALA A 154 -9.37 -6.01 10.40
N ARG A 155 -8.79 -6.36 11.54
CA ARG A 155 -9.32 -7.42 12.42
C ARG A 155 -10.69 -7.10 12.97
N GLU A 156 -10.93 -5.87 13.43
CA GLU A 156 -12.25 -5.41 13.88
C GLU A 156 -13.32 -5.53 12.77
N MET A 157 -12.93 -5.34 11.51
CA MET A 157 -13.80 -5.47 10.35
C MET A 157 -13.90 -6.91 9.79
N GLY A 158 -13.23 -7.89 10.40
CA GLY A 158 -13.20 -9.27 9.92
C GLY A 158 -12.40 -9.47 8.64
N ILE A 159 -11.49 -8.56 8.30
CA ILE A 159 -10.64 -8.63 7.10
C ILE A 159 -9.39 -9.45 7.43
N SER A 160 -9.07 -10.42 6.57
CA SER A 160 -7.89 -11.26 6.76
C SER A 160 -6.60 -10.48 6.59
N VAL A 161 -5.60 -10.78 7.43
CA VAL A 161 -4.28 -10.17 7.40
C VAL A 161 -3.23 -11.25 7.20
N THR A 162 -2.44 -11.12 6.14
CA THR A 162 -1.25 -11.93 5.90
C THR A 162 -0.03 -11.14 6.36
N ASN A 163 0.60 -11.56 7.44
CA ASN A 163 1.80 -10.90 7.96
C ASN A 163 3.07 -11.60 7.44
N LEU A 164 3.94 -10.85 6.81
CA LEU A 164 5.18 -11.32 6.17
C LEU A 164 6.42 -11.17 7.07
N TYR A 165 6.26 -10.68 8.31
CA TYR A 165 7.36 -10.47 9.25
C TYR A 165 8.10 -11.75 9.64
#